data_830d7a9f67fa1fd5e1853568f2372c4f
#
_entry.id   830d7a9f67fa1fd5e1853568f2372c4f
#
_cell.length_a   1.000
_cell.length_b   1.000
_cell.length_c   1.000
_cell.angle_alpha   90.00
_cell.angle_beta   90.00
_cell.angle_gamma   90.00
#
_symmetry.space_group_name_H-M   'P 1'
#
loop_
_entity.id
_entity.type
_entity.pdbx_description
1 polymer ?
#
loop_
_entity_poly.entity_id
_entity_poly.type
_entity_poly.pdbx_seq_one_letter_code
_entity_poly.pdbx_strand_id
1 'polypeptide(L)'
;MPKVGIVFALFFANIFSSEVFMKMFKLMTVGALAFAASLYAEKPVLKIAYSDWPGWTAWEIADKKGFFKKHDVNVKLEWFDYGPSMDAFAAKKVDAVGVANGDAMVLNATGARNVTVLINDYSNGNDKIVGAPGIASVKDLKGKKVGVEIGCLSHALLINAILKNGLKESDVTLVNMPTHQAVQTLESGEVSAVVAWVPHSVNALEKVSGSKELYTSANEPGIIYDVLAVSQESLMKNKAEWAKVVAAWDDVVAYINDPKNKAEMIKILAARVGVPESQYAKFIGGTHFLRLSESVKYFKKDDGSYGSIYGSSKRVDEFFVKNKVYDKHVDVNRYINSSFTENFLKAK
;
A
#
# COMPACT_ATOMS: atom_id res chain seq x y z
N MET A 1 59.57 -14.87 -59.96
CA MET A 1 58.30 -14.57 -59.30
C MET A 1 57.50 -15.86 -59.29
N PRO A 2 57.38 -16.56 -58.25
CA PRO A 2 56.19 -16.76 -57.42
C PRO A 2 56.53 -17.17 -55.97
N LYS A 3 56.52 -16.27 -55.01
CA LYS A 3 56.59 -16.63 -53.58
C LYS A 3 55.68 -15.83 -52.68
N VAL A 4 54.79 -14.97 -53.22
CA VAL A 4 53.88 -14.11 -52.42
C VAL A 4 52.52 -14.79 -52.16
N GLY A 5 52.12 -15.74 -52.98
CA GLY A 5 50.80 -16.40 -52.86
C GLY A 5 50.70 -17.47 -51.73
N ILE A 6 51.82 -18.07 -51.34
CA ILE A 6 51.83 -19.14 -50.31
C ILE A 6 51.79 -18.59 -48.89
N VAL A 7 52.30 -17.38 -48.65
CA VAL A 7 52.31 -16.75 -47.30
C VAL A 7 50.90 -16.23 -46.95
N PHE A 8 50.10 -15.77 -47.94
CA PHE A 8 48.72 -15.34 -47.68
C PHE A 8 47.74 -16.51 -47.42
N ALA A 9 47.97 -17.64 -48.07
CA ALA A 9 47.13 -18.82 -47.82
C ALA A 9 47.38 -19.46 -46.44
N LEU A 10 48.64 -19.45 -45.94
CA LEU A 10 48.97 -19.94 -44.62
C LEU A 10 48.53 -19.00 -43.47
N PHE A 11 48.39 -17.69 -43.76
CA PHE A 11 47.91 -16.70 -42.80
C PHE A 11 46.38 -16.84 -42.59
N PHE A 12 45.61 -17.14 -43.63
CA PHE A 12 44.17 -17.39 -43.53
C PHE A 12 43.85 -18.78 -42.96
N ALA A 13 44.70 -19.80 -43.19
CA ALA A 13 44.49 -21.13 -42.64
C ALA A 13 44.72 -21.20 -41.11
N ASN A 14 45.56 -20.30 -40.54
CA ASN A 14 45.80 -20.26 -39.10
C ASN A 14 44.79 -19.44 -38.31
N ILE A 15 43.96 -18.60 -38.98
CA ILE A 15 42.85 -17.86 -38.33
C ILE A 15 41.66 -18.77 -38.12
N PHE A 16 41.54 -19.89 -38.86
CA PHE A 16 40.55 -20.92 -38.65
C PHE A 16 41.14 -22.22 -38.04
N SER A 17 41.99 -22.04 -37.00
CA SER A 17 42.31 -23.25 -36.25
C SER A 17 41.00 -23.83 -35.66
N SER A 18 40.78 -25.12 -35.78
CA SER A 18 39.58 -25.81 -35.32
C SER A 18 39.22 -25.48 -33.85
N GLU A 19 40.21 -25.12 -33.06
CA GLU A 19 40.05 -24.68 -31.64
C GLU A 19 39.43 -23.27 -31.51
N VAL A 20 39.82 -22.31 -32.35
CA VAL A 20 39.27 -20.95 -32.29
C VAL A 20 37.82 -20.97 -32.80
N PHE A 21 37.56 -21.69 -33.90
CA PHE A 21 36.21 -21.87 -34.41
C PHE A 21 35.32 -22.62 -33.43
N MET A 22 35.80 -23.70 -32.80
CA MET A 22 35.07 -24.42 -31.74
C MET A 22 34.83 -23.56 -30.50
N LYS A 23 35.79 -22.73 -30.10
CA LYS A 23 35.58 -21.78 -28.97
C LYS A 23 34.54 -20.71 -29.30
N MET A 24 34.57 -20.10 -30.49
CA MET A 24 33.57 -19.16 -30.95
C MET A 24 32.17 -19.81 -31.09
N PHE A 25 32.12 -21.02 -31.65
CA PHE A 25 30.87 -21.76 -31.78
C PHE A 25 30.28 -22.14 -30.43
N LYS A 26 31.10 -22.57 -29.47
CA LYS A 26 30.71 -22.82 -28.07
C LYS A 26 30.21 -21.52 -27.39
N LEU A 27 30.89 -20.38 -27.60
CA LEU A 27 30.42 -19.09 -27.06
C LEU A 27 29.07 -18.65 -27.67
N MET A 28 28.90 -18.83 -28.99
CA MET A 28 27.63 -18.52 -29.65
C MET A 28 26.50 -19.45 -29.24
N THR A 29 26.78 -20.75 -29.06
CA THR A 29 25.76 -21.71 -28.58
C THR A 29 25.39 -21.50 -27.14
N VAL A 30 26.35 -21.17 -26.26
CA VAL A 30 26.09 -20.80 -24.86
C VAL A 30 25.30 -19.48 -24.79
N GLY A 31 25.67 -18.49 -25.61
CA GLY A 31 24.92 -17.23 -25.73
C GLY A 31 23.50 -17.42 -26.25
N ALA A 32 23.32 -18.25 -27.27
CA ALA A 32 22.00 -18.58 -27.84
C ALA A 32 21.13 -19.38 -26.84
N LEU A 33 21.73 -20.34 -26.12
CA LEU A 33 21.04 -21.09 -25.07
C LEU A 33 20.67 -20.21 -23.88
N ALA A 34 21.54 -19.29 -23.44
CA ALA A 34 21.26 -18.33 -22.39
C ALA A 34 20.17 -17.34 -22.82
N PHE A 35 20.18 -16.89 -24.06
CA PHE A 35 19.14 -16.03 -24.63
C PHE A 35 17.80 -16.76 -24.77
N ALA A 36 17.80 -18.01 -25.26
CA ALA A 36 16.61 -18.84 -25.30
C ALA A 36 16.06 -19.16 -23.91
N ALA A 37 16.92 -19.43 -22.92
CA ALA A 37 16.50 -19.64 -21.54
C ALA A 37 15.87 -18.38 -20.92
N SER A 38 16.35 -17.19 -21.28
CA SER A 38 15.73 -15.92 -20.83
C SER A 38 14.36 -15.65 -21.48
N LEU A 39 14.09 -16.18 -22.69
CA LEU A 39 12.82 -16.09 -23.36
C LEU A 39 11.77 -17.06 -22.82
N TYR A 40 12.18 -18.12 -22.13
CA TYR A 40 11.30 -19.13 -21.54
C TYR A 40 11.25 -19.04 -20.00
N ALA A 41 11.92 -18.06 -19.37
CA ALA A 41 11.78 -17.83 -17.96
C ALA A 41 10.32 -17.45 -17.66
N GLU A 42 9.64 -18.30 -16.90
CA GLU A 42 8.28 -18.03 -16.44
C GLU A 42 8.27 -16.73 -15.65
N LYS A 43 7.36 -15.80 -15.99
CA LYS A 43 7.26 -14.51 -15.30
C LYS A 43 6.93 -14.74 -13.84
N PRO A 44 7.58 -14.03 -12.92
CA PRO A 44 7.27 -14.17 -11.51
C PRO A 44 5.81 -13.80 -11.25
N VAL A 45 5.17 -14.53 -10.35
CA VAL A 45 3.86 -14.18 -9.82
C VAL A 45 4.10 -13.34 -8.58
N LEU A 46 3.74 -12.06 -8.64
CA LEU A 46 3.84 -11.14 -7.51
C LEU A 46 2.62 -11.29 -6.61
N LYS A 47 2.84 -11.56 -5.33
CA LYS A 47 1.77 -11.72 -4.34
C LYS A 47 1.55 -10.44 -3.57
N ILE A 48 0.32 -9.92 -3.59
CA ILE A 48 -0.07 -8.71 -2.86
C ILE A 48 -1.11 -9.07 -1.82
N ALA A 49 -0.78 -8.89 -0.53
CA ALA A 49 -1.75 -8.97 0.55
C ALA A 49 -2.54 -7.68 0.67
N TYR A 50 -3.84 -7.76 0.97
CA TYR A 50 -4.71 -6.62 1.16
C TYR A 50 -5.92 -6.99 2.03
N SER A 51 -6.61 -5.96 2.55
CA SER A 51 -7.81 -6.10 3.38
C SER A 51 -8.97 -5.24 2.82
N ASP A 52 -9.96 -4.95 3.65
CA ASP A 52 -11.25 -4.38 3.29
C ASP A 52 -11.26 -2.86 3.00
N TRP A 53 -10.12 -2.15 3.15
CA TRP A 53 -10.05 -0.73 2.81
C TRP A 53 -10.33 -0.48 1.32
N PRO A 54 -11.12 0.56 0.95
CA PRO A 54 -11.49 0.81 -0.45
C PRO A 54 -10.31 0.98 -1.39
N GLY A 55 -9.24 1.65 -0.96
CA GLY A 55 -8.03 1.84 -1.76
C GLY A 55 -7.26 0.57 -2.05
N TRP A 56 -7.37 -0.43 -1.18
CA TRP A 56 -6.71 -1.72 -1.40
C TRP A 56 -7.62 -2.71 -2.13
N THR A 57 -8.93 -2.73 -1.81
CA THR A 57 -9.88 -3.55 -2.57
C THR A 57 -10.00 -3.12 -4.03
N ALA A 58 -9.61 -1.88 -4.36
CA ALA A 58 -9.55 -1.39 -5.74
C ALA A 58 -8.64 -2.22 -6.66
N TRP A 59 -7.67 -2.98 -6.12
CA TRP A 59 -6.89 -3.95 -6.89
C TRP A 59 -7.72 -5.04 -7.54
N GLU A 60 -8.92 -5.37 -7.00
CA GLU A 60 -9.88 -6.26 -7.64
C GLU A 60 -10.33 -5.77 -9.03
N ILE A 61 -10.37 -4.45 -9.21
CA ILE A 61 -10.67 -3.86 -10.53
C ILE A 61 -9.54 -4.21 -11.50
N ALA A 62 -8.27 -4.13 -11.07
CA ALA A 62 -7.14 -4.49 -11.92
C ALA A 62 -7.23 -5.96 -12.38
N ASP A 63 -7.61 -6.86 -11.49
CA ASP A 63 -7.81 -8.28 -11.80
C ASP A 63 -9.00 -8.48 -12.74
N LYS A 64 -10.20 -8.03 -12.33
CA LYS A 64 -11.46 -8.24 -13.07
C LYS A 64 -11.50 -7.56 -14.44
N LYS A 65 -10.84 -6.40 -14.60
CA LYS A 65 -10.77 -5.66 -15.87
C LYS A 65 -9.53 -6.02 -16.68
N GLY A 66 -8.68 -6.92 -16.18
CA GLY A 66 -7.50 -7.41 -16.89
C GLY A 66 -6.38 -6.37 -17.01
N PHE A 67 -6.29 -5.39 -16.09
CA PHE A 67 -5.24 -4.36 -16.16
C PHE A 67 -3.86 -4.93 -15.87
N PHE A 68 -3.73 -5.94 -15.01
CA PHE A 68 -2.47 -6.65 -14.84
C PHE A 68 -2.02 -7.32 -16.14
N LYS A 69 -2.94 -7.98 -16.85
CA LYS A 69 -2.67 -8.60 -18.16
C LYS A 69 -2.32 -7.54 -19.22
N LYS A 70 -3.01 -6.39 -19.24
CA LYS A 70 -2.72 -5.26 -20.13
C LYS A 70 -1.28 -4.77 -19.97
N HIS A 71 -0.78 -4.74 -18.75
CA HIS A 71 0.59 -4.37 -18.43
C HIS A 71 1.58 -5.54 -18.43
N ASP A 72 1.15 -6.73 -18.85
CA ASP A 72 2.00 -7.91 -18.99
C ASP A 72 2.72 -8.29 -17.68
N VAL A 73 1.99 -8.29 -16.57
CA VAL A 73 2.46 -8.67 -15.23
C VAL A 73 1.53 -9.69 -14.60
N ASN A 74 2.11 -10.69 -13.89
CA ASN A 74 1.36 -11.69 -13.17
C ASN A 74 1.25 -11.25 -11.69
N VAL A 75 0.03 -11.03 -11.22
CA VAL A 75 -0.26 -10.66 -9.83
C VAL A 75 -1.24 -11.68 -9.24
N LYS A 76 -0.98 -12.09 -8.00
CA LYS A 76 -1.94 -12.83 -7.17
C LYS A 76 -2.34 -11.96 -6.00
N LEU A 77 -3.61 -11.62 -5.93
CA LEU A 77 -4.19 -10.90 -4.80
C LEU A 77 -4.54 -11.88 -3.69
N GLU A 78 -4.09 -11.63 -2.46
CA GLU A 78 -4.34 -12.47 -1.30
C GLU A 78 -5.03 -11.65 -0.21
N TRP A 79 -6.27 -12.04 0.12
CA TRP A 79 -7.09 -11.38 1.14
C TRP A 79 -6.71 -11.85 2.53
N PHE A 80 -6.61 -10.88 3.44
CA PHE A 80 -6.43 -11.09 4.88
C PHE A 80 -7.21 -10.01 5.66
N ASP A 81 -7.48 -10.26 6.93
CA ASP A 81 -7.74 -9.15 7.86
C ASP A 81 -6.50 -8.27 7.97
N TYR A 82 -6.65 -7.01 8.37
CA TYR A 82 -5.58 -6.01 8.31
C TYR A 82 -4.31 -6.44 9.05
N GLY A 83 -4.39 -6.73 10.36
CA GLY A 83 -3.24 -7.20 11.13
C GLY A 83 -2.59 -8.46 10.54
N PRO A 84 -3.34 -9.54 10.29
CA PRO A 84 -2.87 -10.74 9.60
C PRO A 84 -2.21 -10.50 8.23
N SER A 85 -2.60 -9.46 7.48
CA SER A 85 -1.93 -9.10 6.21
C SER A 85 -0.48 -8.66 6.44
N MET A 86 -0.24 -7.87 7.48
CA MET A 86 1.10 -7.45 7.90
C MET A 86 1.93 -8.61 8.42
N ASP A 87 1.32 -9.53 9.17
CA ASP A 87 1.98 -10.76 9.65
C ASP A 87 2.41 -11.66 8.48
N ALA A 88 1.53 -11.82 7.47
CA ALA A 88 1.86 -12.57 6.26
C ALA A 88 3.03 -11.95 5.48
N PHE A 89 3.08 -10.62 5.41
CA PHE A 89 4.19 -9.88 4.81
C PHE A 89 5.48 -10.05 5.62
N ALA A 90 5.45 -9.87 6.94
CA ALA A 90 6.60 -10.05 7.82
C ALA A 90 7.16 -11.49 7.75
N ALA A 91 6.26 -12.48 7.62
CA ALA A 91 6.60 -13.88 7.42
C ALA A 91 7.05 -14.23 5.99
N LYS A 92 7.17 -13.24 5.08
CA LYS A 92 7.56 -13.40 3.66
C LYS A 92 6.67 -14.34 2.84
N LYS A 93 5.40 -14.48 3.22
CA LYS A 93 4.41 -15.26 2.48
C LYS A 93 3.89 -14.54 1.24
N VAL A 94 3.99 -13.21 1.25
CA VAL A 94 3.63 -12.29 0.17
C VAL A 94 4.77 -11.34 -0.14
N ASP A 95 4.77 -10.75 -1.34
CA ASP A 95 5.81 -9.85 -1.84
C ASP A 95 5.55 -8.39 -1.46
N ALA A 96 4.27 -8.05 -1.35
CA ALA A 96 3.82 -6.71 -1.02
C ALA A 96 2.54 -6.76 -0.18
N VAL A 97 2.25 -5.63 0.48
CA VAL A 97 1.06 -5.45 1.30
C VAL A 97 0.49 -4.05 1.12
N GLY A 98 -0.84 -3.95 1.01
CA GLY A 98 -1.57 -2.69 1.15
C GLY A 98 -1.68 -2.33 2.62
N VAL A 99 -1.08 -1.20 3.01
CA VAL A 99 -1.05 -0.72 4.39
C VAL A 99 -1.09 0.81 4.46
N ALA A 100 -1.48 1.35 5.61
CA ALA A 100 -1.29 2.77 5.89
C ALA A 100 0.20 3.12 6.02
N ASN A 101 0.59 4.34 5.65
CA ASN A 101 1.99 4.77 5.63
C ASN A 101 2.70 4.61 6.99
N GLY A 102 2.00 4.86 8.09
CA GLY A 102 2.54 4.66 9.43
C GLY A 102 2.81 3.18 9.73
N ASP A 103 1.91 2.30 9.33
CA ASP A 103 2.03 0.86 9.58
C ASP A 103 3.12 0.22 8.69
N ALA A 104 3.36 0.76 7.47
CA ALA A 104 4.54 0.42 6.67
C ALA A 104 5.85 0.74 7.43
N MET A 105 5.86 1.78 8.27
CA MET A 105 7.01 2.12 9.10
C MET A 105 7.15 1.19 10.30
N VAL A 106 6.05 0.77 10.93
CA VAL A 106 6.06 -0.27 11.97
C VAL A 106 6.70 -1.55 11.43
N LEU A 107 6.30 -2.00 10.24
CA LEU A 107 6.92 -3.14 9.56
C LEU A 107 8.42 -2.96 9.39
N ASN A 108 8.88 -1.78 8.95
CA ASN A 108 10.30 -1.49 8.80
C ASN A 108 11.05 -1.49 10.15
N ALA A 109 10.48 -0.88 11.18
CA ALA A 109 11.05 -0.80 12.52
C ALA A 109 11.20 -2.20 13.17
N THR A 110 10.26 -3.11 12.89
CA THR A 110 10.24 -4.49 13.40
C THR A 110 11.02 -5.49 12.54
N GLY A 111 11.68 -5.02 11.47
CA GLY A 111 12.56 -5.85 10.63
C GLY A 111 11.93 -6.38 9.34
N ALA A 112 10.64 -6.22 9.12
CA ALA A 112 9.97 -6.54 7.86
C ALA A 112 10.19 -5.43 6.82
N ARG A 113 11.43 -5.35 6.31
CA ARG A 113 11.91 -4.28 5.43
C ARG A 113 11.09 -4.17 4.15
N ASN A 114 10.52 -3.01 3.94
CA ASN A 114 9.71 -2.69 2.78
C ASN A 114 10.09 -1.34 2.18
N VAL A 115 9.60 -1.08 0.96
CA VAL A 115 9.68 0.21 0.28
C VAL A 115 8.29 0.56 -0.23
N THR A 116 7.78 1.70 0.13
CA THR A 116 6.56 2.30 -0.45
C THR A 116 6.86 2.72 -1.88
N VAL A 117 6.23 2.08 -2.84
CA VAL A 117 6.42 2.33 -4.29
C VAL A 117 5.25 3.07 -4.93
N LEU A 118 4.11 3.13 -4.23
CA LEU A 118 2.86 3.72 -4.71
C LEU A 118 2.09 4.31 -3.53
N ILE A 119 1.48 5.47 -3.74
CA ILE A 119 0.40 5.98 -2.90
C ILE A 119 -0.90 5.64 -3.62
N ASN A 120 -1.70 4.76 -3.04
CA ASN A 120 -2.99 4.36 -3.60
C ASN A 120 -4.02 5.47 -3.46
N ASP A 121 -4.13 6.00 -2.25
CA ASP A 121 -5.13 6.99 -1.86
C ASP A 121 -4.73 7.66 -0.54
N TYR A 122 -5.56 8.56 -0.07
CA TYR A 122 -5.55 9.01 1.31
C TYR A 122 -6.96 8.98 1.89
N SER A 123 -7.05 8.71 3.19
CA SER A 123 -8.32 8.75 3.91
C SER A 123 -8.83 10.18 4.05
N ASN A 124 -10.09 10.39 3.68
CA ASN A 124 -10.76 11.69 3.73
C ASN A 124 -12.17 11.54 4.32
N GLY A 125 -12.23 11.00 5.53
CA GLY A 125 -13.46 10.83 6.29
C GLY A 125 -13.86 9.38 6.56
N ASN A 126 -13.16 8.37 6.05
CA ASN A 126 -13.48 6.96 6.28
C ASN A 126 -12.90 6.39 7.58
N ASP A 127 -11.76 6.93 8.04
CA ASP A 127 -11.29 6.68 9.40
C ASP A 127 -12.00 7.61 10.35
N LYS A 128 -12.62 7.05 11.39
CA LYS A 128 -13.51 7.78 12.29
C LYS A 128 -13.33 7.40 13.75
N ILE A 129 -13.55 8.39 14.60
CA ILE A 129 -13.86 8.17 16.02
C ILE A 129 -15.38 8.18 16.15
N VAL A 130 -15.96 7.06 16.52
CA VAL A 130 -17.41 6.89 16.70
C VAL A 130 -17.70 6.82 18.20
N GLY A 131 -18.47 7.79 18.71
CA GLY A 131 -18.92 7.84 20.10
C GLY A 131 -20.16 7.01 20.35
N ALA A 132 -20.21 6.36 21.49
CA ALA A 132 -21.40 5.69 22.01
C ALA A 132 -22.54 6.70 22.27
N PRO A 133 -23.79 6.24 22.45
CA PRO A 133 -24.90 7.08 22.85
C PRO A 133 -24.56 7.93 24.09
N GLY A 134 -24.84 9.24 24.01
CA GLY A 134 -24.50 10.20 25.07
C GLY A 134 -23.13 10.86 24.94
N ILE A 135 -22.26 10.40 24.03
CA ILE A 135 -20.98 11.06 23.70
C ILE A 135 -21.21 11.91 22.46
N ALA A 136 -21.08 13.22 22.60
CA ALA A 136 -21.41 14.17 21.52
C ALA A 136 -20.16 14.83 20.88
N SER A 137 -19.00 14.77 21.55
CA SER A 137 -17.77 15.39 21.10
C SER A 137 -16.53 14.63 21.62
N VAL A 138 -15.36 14.91 21.04
CA VAL A 138 -14.07 14.38 21.53
C VAL A 138 -13.80 14.81 22.99
N LYS A 139 -14.29 15.98 23.40
CA LYS A 139 -14.10 16.46 24.80
C LYS A 139 -14.80 15.59 25.82
N ASP A 140 -15.91 14.94 25.45
CA ASP A 140 -16.69 14.04 26.32
C ASP A 140 -15.94 12.72 26.60
N LEU A 141 -14.84 12.45 25.90
CA LEU A 141 -14.00 11.27 26.11
C LEU A 141 -13.12 11.40 27.36
N LYS A 142 -13.07 12.57 28.02
CA LYS A 142 -12.29 12.73 29.25
C LYS A 142 -12.73 11.74 30.34
N GLY A 143 -11.79 10.95 30.85
CA GLY A 143 -12.03 9.89 31.84
C GLY A 143 -12.72 8.64 31.29
N LYS A 144 -12.84 8.50 29.98
CA LYS A 144 -13.54 7.39 29.31
C LYS A 144 -12.57 6.37 28.72
N LYS A 145 -13.10 5.17 28.48
CA LYS A 145 -12.44 4.11 27.72
C LYS A 145 -12.70 4.30 26.22
N VAL A 146 -11.70 4.14 25.41
CA VAL A 146 -11.80 4.22 23.93
C VAL A 146 -11.15 2.98 23.31
N GLY A 147 -11.93 2.27 22.50
CA GLY A 147 -11.44 1.11 21.74
C GLY A 147 -10.68 1.56 20.50
N VAL A 148 -9.46 1.06 20.31
CA VAL A 148 -8.59 1.39 19.19
C VAL A 148 -7.56 0.29 18.96
N GLU A 149 -7.12 0.09 17.74
CA GLU A 149 -5.95 -0.74 17.42
C GLU A 149 -4.68 -0.01 17.88
N ILE A 150 -4.17 -0.41 19.07
CA ILE A 150 -3.00 0.23 19.67
C ILE A 150 -1.75 -0.10 18.85
N GLY A 151 -0.93 0.93 18.58
CA GLY A 151 0.30 0.77 17.80
C GLY A 151 0.14 0.86 16.28
N CYS A 152 -1.10 1.03 15.80
CA CYS A 152 -1.41 1.30 14.40
C CYS A 152 -1.73 2.79 14.16
N LEU A 153 -1.93 3.18 12.92
CA LEU A 153 -2.18 4.58 12.55
C LEU A 153 -3.52 5.12 13.11
N SER A 154 -4.52 4.24 13.34
CA SER A 154 -5.76 4.57 14.07
C SER A 154 -5.51 5.15 15.46
N HIS A 155 -4.50 4.64 16.15
CA HIS A 155 -4.07 5.18 17.45
C HIS A 155 -3.53 6.61 17.31
N ALA A 156 -2.73 6.88 16.27
CA ALA A 156 -2.23 8.23 16.00
C ALA A 156 -3.37 9.21 15.68
N LEU A 157 -4.38 8.79 14.92
CA LEU A 157 -5.57 9.59 14.64
C LEU A 157 -6.32 9.95 15.93
N LEU A 158 -6.52 8.99 16.83
CA LEU A 158 -7.17 9.23 18.12
C LEU A 158 -6.43 10.27 18.94
N ILE A 159 -5.12 10.08 19.11
CA ILE A 159 -4.32 10.99 19.94
C ILE A 159 -4.27 12.38 19.32
N ASN A 160 -4.14 12.49 18.00
CA ASN A 160 -4.22 13.78 17.33
C ASN A 160 -5.57 14.49 17.60
N ALA A 161 -6.70 13.76 17.51
CA ALA A 161 -8.02 14.31 17.81
C ALA A 161 -8.14 14.76 19.26
N ILE A 162 -7.64 13.99 20.22
CA ILE A 162 -7.64 14.30 21.66
C ILE A 162 -6.84 15.59 21.92
N LEU A 163 -5.61 15.68 21.41
CA LEU A 163 -4.74 16.85 21.61
C LEU A 163 -5.33 18.11 20.98
N LYS A 164 -5.89 18.02 19.77
CA LYS A 164 -6.55 19.16 19.10
C LYS A 164 -7.79 19.67 19.82
N ASN A 165 -8.43 18.83 20.62
CA ASN A 165 -9.59 19.21 21.44
C ASN A 165 -9.22 19.64 22.86
N GLY A 166 -7.93 19.85 23.15
CA GLY A 166 -7.44 20.36 24.42
C GLY A 166 -7.38 19.34 25.55
N LEU A 167 -7.49 18.05 25.23
CA LEU A 167 -7.27 16.95 26.15
C LEU A 167 -5.82 16.45 26.07
N LYS A 168 -5.44 15.63 27.03
CA LYS A 168 -4.16 14.89 27.07
C LYS A 168 -4.44 13.42 26.77
N GLU A 169 -3.44 12.71 26.28
CA GLU A 169 -3.52 11.26 26.10
C GLU A 169 -3.90 10.54 27.39
N SER A 170 -3.37 10.98 28.53
CA SER A 170 -3.70 10.45 29.85
C SER A 170 -5.15 10.74 30.33
N ASP A 171 -5.89 11.56 29.61
CA ASP A 171 -7.30 11.83 29.93
C ASP A 171 -8.23 10.70 29.42
N VAL A 172 -7.73 9.73 28.65
CA VAL A 172 -8.49 8.58 28.16
C VAL A 172 -7.82 7.27 28.53
N THR A 173 -8.60 6.19 28.64
CA THR A 173 -8.06 4.85 28.79
C THR A 173 -8.21 4.10 27.47
N LEU A 174 -7.10 3.68 26.88
CA LEU A 174 -7.11 2.93 25.63
C LEU A 174 -7.44 1.46 25.90
N VAL A 175 -8.34 0.91 25.09
CA VAL A 175 -8.66 -0.54 25.05
C VAL A 175 -8.23 -1.06 23.69
N ASN A 176 -7.29 -2.01 23.69
CA ASN A 176 -6.83 -2.59 22.43
C ASN A 176 -7.97 -3.41 21.78
N MET A 177 -8.30 -3.06 20.56
CA MET A 177 -9.46 -3.60 19.85
C MET A 177 -9.15 -3.64 18.35
N PRO A 178 -9.13 -4.82 17.72
CA PRO A 178 -9.10 -4.93 16.25
C PRO A 178 -10.31 -4.23 15.62
N THR A 179 -10.11 -3.52 14.53
CA THR A 179 -11.16 -2.68 13.92
C THR A 179 -12.44 -3.44 13.58
N HIS A 180 -12.37 -4.71 13.16
CA HIS A 180 -13.55 -5.54 12.86
C HIS A 180 -14.45 -5.78 14.08
N GLN A 181 -13.97 -5.57 15.31
CA GLN A 181 -14.74 -5.70 16.55
C GLN A 181 -15.43 -4.39 16.98
N ALA A 182 -15.28 -3.30 16.24
CA ALA A 182 -15.75 -1.97 16.64
C ALA A 182 -17.24 -1.92 16.99
N VAL A 183 -18.09 -2.57 16.20
CA VAL A 183 -19.54 -2.62 16.45
C VAL A 183 -19.84 -3.31 17.77
N GLN A 184 -19.34 -4.53 17.95
CA GLN A 184 -19.59 -5.34 19.14
C GLN A 184 -19.05 -4.66 20.41
N THR A 185 -17.84 -4.08 20.33
CA THR A 185 -17.22 -3.41 21.48
C THR A 185 -18.00 -2.16 21.88
N LEU A 186 -18.54 -1.40 20.91
CA LEU A 186 -19.36 -0.23 21.18
C LEU A 186 -20.75 -0.61 21.72
N GLU A 187 -21.38 -1.64 21.17
CA GLU A 187 -22.69 -2.17 21.63
C GLU A 187 -22.65 -2.73 23.03
N SER A 188 -21.54 -3.36 23.42
CA SER A 188 -21.38 -3.93 24.77
C SER A 188 -21.35 -2.87 25.89
N GLY A 189 -21.11 -1.60 25.54
CA GLY A 189 -20.90 -0.52 26.52
C GLY A 189 -19.57 -0.59 27.26
N GLU A 190 -18.65 -1.48 26.84
CA GLU A 190 -17.32 -1.59 27.45
C GLU A 190 -16.50 -0.32 27.22
N VAL A 191 -16.70 0.36 26.09
CA VAL A 191 -16.03 1.59 25.70
C VAL A 191 -17.02 2.69 25.38
N SER A 192 -16.61 3.93 25.55
CA SER A 192 -17.42 5.12 25.24
C SER A 192 -17.23 5.63 23.81
N ALA A 193 -16.20 5.16 23.11
CA ALA A 193 -15.97 5.40 21.71
C ALA A 193 -15.09 4.31 21.12
N VAL A 194 -15.13 4.18 19.79
CA VAL A 194 -14.22 3.32 19.03
C VAL A 194 -13.57 4.10 17.91
N VAL A 195 -12.34 3.73 17.55
CA VAL A 195 -11.68 4.22 16.34
C VAL A 195 -11.70 3.10 15.31
N ALA A 196 -12.26 3.38 14.17
CA ALA A 196 -12.42 2.39 13.11
C ALA A 196 -12.43 3.05 11.74
N TRP A 197 -12.16 2.24 10.71
CA TRP A 197 -12.34 2.62 9.30
C TRP A 197 -13.50 1.83 8.67
N VAL A 198 -13.87 2.18 7.44
CA VAL A 198 -14.93 1.48 6.69
C VAL A 198 -14.49 0.04 6.30
N PRO A 199 -15.40 -0.94 6.37
CA PRO A 199 -16.84 -0.81 6.63
C PRO A 199 -17.23 -0.64 8.11
N HIS A 200 -16.33 -0.88 9.05
CA HIS A 200 -16.59 -1.01 10.48
C HIS A 200 -17.05 0.29 11.14
N SER A 201 -16.49 1.44 10.73
CA SER A 201 -16.90 2.76 11.24
C SER A 201 -18.34 3.11 10.85
N VAL A 202 -18.72 2.81 9.60
CA VAL A 202 -20.10 3.01 9.12
C VAL A 202 -21.04 2.03 9.81
N ASN A 203 -20.63 0.76 9.95
CA ASN A 203 -21.42 -0.23 10.67
C ASN A 203 -21.66 0.16 12.13
N ALA A 204 -20.67 0.74 12.82
CA ALA A 204 -20.84 1.22 14.19
C ALA A 204 -21.87 2.36 14.26
N LEU A 205 -21.82 3.32 13.31
CA LEU A 205 -22.80 4.40 13.22
C LEU A 205 -24.23 3.92 12.90
N GLU A 206 -24.39 2.91 12.05
CA GLU A 206 -25.69 2.41 11.62
C GLU A 206 -26.34 1.45 12.62
N LYS A 207 -25.54 0.59 13.26
CA LYS A 207 -26.05 -0.48 14.14
C LYS A 207 -26.19 -0.03 15.59
N VAL A 208 -25.30 0.85 16.09
CA VAL A 208 -25.37 1.35 17.46
C VAL A 208 -26.27 2.60 17.50
N SER A 209 -27.54 2.42 17.83
CA SER A 209 -28.50 3.53 17.85
C SER A 209 -28.05 4.65 18.78
N GLY A 210 -28.03 5.89 18.28
CA GLY A 210 -27.61 7.08 19.04
C GLY A 210 -26.10 7.29 19.06
N SER A 211 -25.31 6.43 18.41
CA SER A 211 -23.88 6.68 18.19
C SER A 211 -23.66 7.89 17.26
N LYS A 212 -22.50 8.55 17.38
CA LYS A 212 -22.17 9.74 16.61
C LYS A 212 -20.73 9.73 16.12
N GLU A 213 -20.52 10.30 14.95
CA GLU A 213 -19.21 10.64 14.46
C GLU A 213 -18.66 11.83 15.27
N LEU A 214 -17.50 11.65 15.92
CA LEU A 214 -16.86 12.67 16.76
C LEU A 214 -15.72 13.39 16.05
N TYR A 215 -14.98 12.64 15.22
CA TYR A 215 -13.81 13.12 14.48
C TYR A 215 -13.51 12.17 13.33
N THR A 216 -12.93 12.69 12.24
CA THR A 216 -12.56 11.85 11.09
C THR A 216 -11.21 12.27 10.51
N SER A 217 -10.67 11.44 9.62
CA SER A 217 -9.48 11.78 8.83
C SER A 217 -9.65 13.03 7.95
N ALA A 218 -10.90 13.41 7.59
CA ALA A 218 -11.17 14.65 6.87
C ALA A 218 -10.86 15.93 7.68
N ASN A 219 -10.80 15.83 9.01
CA ASN A 219 -10.35 16.93 9.86
C ASN A 219 -8.84 17.19 9.75
N GLU A 220 -8.09 16.24 9.18
CA GLU A 220 -6.63 16.27 9.02
C GLU A 220 -6.22 15.57 7.72
N PRO A 221 -6.53 16.14 6.54
CA PRO A 221 -6.20 15.52 5.26
C PRO A 221 -4.71 15.19 5.13
N GLY A 222 -4.39 13.95 4.75
CA GLY A 222 -3.02 13.47 4.62
C GLY A 222 -2.39 12.92 5.91
N ILE A 223 -3.14 12.85 7.02
CA ILE A 223 -2.68 12.12 8.21
C ILE A 223 -2.54 10.63 7.90
N ILE A 224 -3.38 10.09 7.03
CA ILE A 224 -3.38 8.69 6.59
C ILE A 224 -3.28 8.64 5.08
N TYR A 225 -2.13 8.17 4.57
CA TYR A 225 -1.95 7.74 3.19
C TYR A 225 -1.96 6.22 3.15
N ASP A 226 -2.63 5.66 2.19
CA ASP A 226 -2.66 4.23 1.94
C ASP A 226 -1.70 3.90 0.79
N VAL A 227 -0.86 2.90 1.00
CA VAL A 227 0.30 2.66 0.16
C VAL A 227 0.44 1.19 -0.22
N LEU A 228 1.14 0.95 -1.31
CA LEU A 228 1.69 -0.36 -1.64
C LEU A 228 3.13 -0.44 -1.12
N ALA A 229 3.32 -1.19 -0.04
CA ALA A 229 4.61 -1.49 0.54
C ALA A 229 5.15 -2.81 -0.03
N VAL A 230 6.27 -2.76 -0.74
CA VAL A 230 6.90 -3.91 -1.39
C VAL A 230 8.13 -4.33 -0.60
N SER A 231 8.33 -5.64 -0.37
CA SER A 231 9.52 -6.14 0.30
C SER A 231 10.79 -5.76 -0.47
N GLN A 232 11.85 -5.38 0.24
CA GLN A 232 13.12 -5.02 -0.41
C GLN A 232 13.65 -6.15 -1.29
N GLU A 233 13.46 -7.40 -0.88
CA GLU A 233 13.90 -8.58 -1.61
C GLU A 233 13.16 -8.70 -2.96
N SER A 234 11.82 -8.64 -2.94
CA SER A 234 11.01 -8.70 -4.16
C SER A 234 11.27 -7.50 -5.07
N LEU A 235 11.45 -6.30 -4.48
CA LEU A 235 11.75 -5.09 -5.24
C LEU A 235 13.08 -5.17 -5.99
N MET A 236 14.11 -5.71 -5.36
CA MET A 236 15.42 -5.92 -6.02
C MET A 236 15.35 -6.94 -7.15
N LYS A 237 14.61 -8.04 -6.95
CA LYS A 237 14.49 -9.13 -7.93
C LYS A 237 13.57 -8.76 -9.10
N ASN A 238 12.48 -8.02 -8.84
CA ASN A 238 11.35 -7.85 -9.75
C ASN A 238 11.01 -6.40 -10.02
N LYS A 239 12.01 -5.49 -10.03
CA LYS A 239 11.78 -4.04 -10.15
C LYS A 239 10.95 -3.66 -11.39
N ALA A 240 11.20 -4.30 -12.52
CA ALA A 240 10.46 -4.04 -13.76
C ALA A 240 8.98 -4.47 -13.65
N GLU A 241 8.72 -5.59 -13.00
CA GLU A 241 7.36 -6.09 -12.80
C GLU A 241 6.58 -5.19 -11.83
N TRP A 242 7.22 -4.69 -10.77
CA TRP A 242 6.60 -3.70 -9.87
C TRP A 242 6.28 -2.39 -10.57
N ALA A 243 7.08 -1.95 -11.54
CA ALA A 243 6.75 -0.78 -12.36
C ALA A 243 5.47 -0.99 -13.18
N LYS A 244 5.24 -2.20 -13.68
CA LYS A 244 4.00 -2.57 -14.38
C LYS A 244 2.79 -2.61 -13.44
N VAL A 245 2.96 -3.09 -12.21
CA VAL A 245 1.91 -3.03 -11.17
C VAL A 245 1.51 -1.59 -10.87
N VAL A 246 2.51 -0.70 -10.69
CA VAL A 246 2.26 0.74 -10.49
C VAL A 246 1.52 1.34 -11.70
N ALA A 247 1.91 0.97 -12.92
CA ALA A 247 1.21 1.43 -14.14
C ALA A 247 -0.25 0.92 -14.20
N ALA A 248 -0.51 -0.33 -13.78
CA ALA A 248 -1.86 -0.88 -13.72
C ALA A 248 -2.76 -0.12 -12.73
N TRP A 249 -2.20 0.42 -11.65
CA TRP A 249 -2.93 1.27 -10.71
C TRP A 249 -3.48 2.54 -11.36
N ASP A 250 -2.73 3.16 -12.26
CA ASP A 250 -3.23 4.35 -12.98
C ASP A 250 -4.49 4.03 -13.80
N ASP A 251 -4.55 2.84 -14.42
CA ASP A 251 -5.76 2.37 -15.11
C ASP A 251 -6.92 2.10 -14.13
N VAL A 252 -6.64 1.55 -12.95
CA VAL A 252 -7.66 1.34 -11.89
C VAL A 252 -8.32 2.65 -11.52
N VAL A 253 -7.53 3.67 -11.20
CA VAL A 253 -8.09 4.98 -10.79
C VAL A 253 -8.76 5.70 -11.96
N ALA A 254 -8.25 5.53 -13.20
CA ALA A 254 -8.95 6.01 -14.38
C ALA A 254 -10.34 5.38 -14.53
N TYR A 255 -10.44 4.07 -14.28
CA TYR A 255 -11.70 3.34 -14.32
C TYR A 255 -12.67 3.81 -13.22
N ILE A 256 -12.18 4.00 -11.99
CA ILE A 256 -12.96 4.49 -10.85
C ILE A 256 -13.52 5.89 -11.12
N ASN A 257 -12.72 6.77 -11.72
CA ASN A 257 -13.09 8.15 -11.98
C ASN A 257 -14.02 8.35 -13.18
N ASP A 258 -14.23 7.34 -14.02
CA ASP A 258 -15.22 7.41 -15.11
C ASP A 258 -16.63 7.11 -14.55
N PRO A 259 -17.54 8.10 -14.58
CA PRO A 259 -18.91 7.93 -14.08
C PRO A 259 -19.67 6.76 -14.71
N LYS A 260 -19.32 6.39 -15.94
CA LYS A 260 -19.95 5.26 -16.66
C LYS A 260 -19.67 3.91 -15.98
N ASN A 261 -18.57 3.80 -15.26
CA ASN A 261 -18.16 2.58 -14.58
C ASN A 261 -18.66 2.47 -13.14
N LYS A 262 -19.29 3.54 -12.60
CA LYS A 262 -19.64 3.65 -11.18
C LYS A 262 -20.42 2.44 -10.65
N ALA A 263 -21.45 2.00 -11.38
CA ALA A 263 -22.29 0.87 -10.94
C ALA A 263 -21.49 -0.44 -10.92
N GLU A 264 -20.71 -0.72 -11.97
CA GLU A 264 -19.89 -1.94 -12.07
C GLU A 264 -18.76 -1.91 -11.02
N MET A 265 -18.10 -0.78 -10.83
CA MET A 265 -17.07 -0.57 -9.81
C MET A 265 -17.63 -0.90 -8.41
N ILE A 266 -18.75 -0.31 -8.03
CA ILE A 266 -19.39 -0.58 -6.72
C ILE A 266 -19.72 -2.06 -6.58
N LYS A 267 -20.28 -2.69 -7.62
CA LYS A 267 -20.60 -4.12 -7.62
C LYS A 267 -19.37 -5.00 -7.37
N ILE A 268 -18.26 -4.75 -8.08
CA ILE A 268 -17.00 -5.50 -7.91
C ILE A 268 -16.51 -5.39 -6.47
N LEU A 269 -16.43 -4.18 -5.95
CA LEU A 269 -15.82 -3.90 -4.66
C LEU A 269 -16.72 -4.33 -3.49
N ALA A 270 -18.03 -4.12 -3.59
CA ALA A 270 -19.01 -4.58 -2.62
C ALA A 270 -19.03 -6.11 -2.48
N ALA A 271 -18.97 -6.82 -3.61
CA ALA A 271 -18.91 -8.28 -3.64
C ALA A 271 -17.64 -8.81 -2.94
N ARG A 272 -16.50 -8.09 -3.10
CA ARG A 272 -15.25 -8.47 -2.45
C ARG A 272 -15.30 -8.33 -0.94
N VAL A 273 -15.87 -7.25 -0.43
CA VAL A 273 -15.98 -6.96 1.01
C VAL A 273 -17.15 -7.72 1.66
N GLY A 274 -18.09 -8.22 0.85
CA GLY A 274 -19.27 -8.94 1.35
C GLY A 274 -20.35 -8.02 1.94
N VAL A 275 -20.48 -6.79 1.42
CA VAL A 275 -21.48 -5.81 1.85
C VAL A 275 -22.46 -5.47 0.71
N PRO A 276 -23.66 -4.95 0.99
CA PRO A 276 -24.56 -4.45 -0.04
C PRO A 276 -23.95 -3.32 -0.86
N GLU A 277 -24.24 -3.25 -2.17
CA GLU A 277 -23.74 -2.20 -3.07
C GLU A 277 -24.12 -0.80 -2.56
N SER A 278 -25.31 -0.61 -2.02
CA SER A 278 -25.77 0.65 -1.45
C SER A 278 -24.97 1.11 -0.22
N GLN A 279 -24.43 0.17 0.53
CA GLN A 279 -23.53 0.44 1.65
C GLN A 279 -22.13 0.77 1.17
N TYR A 280 -21.58 -0.03 0.23
CA TYR A 280 -20.25 0.23 -0.32
C TYR A 280 -20.15 1.59 -1.02
N ALA A 281 -21.23 2.02 -1.68
CA ALA A 281 -21.30 3.34 -2.31
C ALA A 281 -20.99 4.51 -1.35
N LYS A 282 -21.27 4.35 -0.05
CA LYS A 282 -20.96 5.34 1.00
C LYS A 282 -19.47 5.40 1.31
N PHE A 283 -18.73 4.30 1.14
CA PHE A 283 -17.31 4.22 1.45
C PHE A 283 -16.44 4.99 0.43
N ILE A 284 -16.89 5.01 -0.83
CA ILE A 284 -16.13 5.65 -1.92
C ILE A 284 -15.90 7.14 -1.67
N GLY A 285 -16.89 7.85 -1.09
CA GLY A 285 -16.80 9.29 -0.86
C GLY A 285 -15.75 9.71 0.17
N GLY A 286 -15.36 8.81 1.06
CA GLY A 286 -14.37 9.08 2.11
C GLY A 286 -12.96 8.53 1.79
N THR A 287 -12.73 8.08 0.55
CA THR A 287 -11.43 7.61 0.05
C THR A 287 -11.05 8.42 -1.19
N HIS A 288 -9.93 9.12 -1.15
CA HIS A 288 -9.46 9.91 -2.29
C HIS A 288 -8.42 9.12 -3.09
N PHE A 289 -8.87 8.38 -4.10
CA PHE A 289 -8.02 7.57 -4.98
C PHE A 289 -7.08 8.45 -5.81
N LEU A 290 -5.81 8.11 -5.87
CA LEU A 290 -4.78 8.93 -6.50
C LEU A 290 -4.32 8.34 -7.84
N ARG A 291 -4.57 9.09 -8.94
CA ARG A 291 -3.86 8.89 -10.21
C ARG A 291 -2.37 9.17 -10.02
N LEU A 292 -1.52 8.51 -10.79
CA LEU A 292 -0.07 8.76 -10.71
C LEU A 292 0.29 10.22 -11.00
N SER A 293 -0.43 10.87 -11.93
CA SER A 293 -0.28 12.31 -12.21
C SER A 293 -0.63 13.22 -11.03
N GLU A 294 -1.50 12.75 -10.14
CA GLU A 294 -1.85 13.48 -8.93
C GLU A 294 -0.94 13.11 -7.76
N SER A 295 -0.62 11.83 -7.58
CA SER A 295 0.15 11.34 -6.43
C SER A 295 1.57 11.93 -6.38
N VAL A 296 2.14 12.33 -7.52
CA VAL A 296 3.48 12.94 -7.61
C VAL A 296 3.63 14.18 -6.70
N LYS A 297 2.56 14.95 -6.49
CA LYS A 297 2.59 16.12 -5.60
C LYS A 297 2.78 15.74 -4.13
N TYR A 298 2.30 14.57 -3.71
CA TYR A 298 2.41 14.06 -2.35
C TYR A 298 3.75 13.39 -2.05
N PHE A 299 4.54 13.07 -3.10
CA PHE A 299 5.93 12.64 -2.97
C PHE A 299 6.94 13.79 -2.82
N LYS A 300 6.47 15.02 -2.61
CA LYS A 300 7.36 16.14 -2.31
C LYS A 300 8.06 15.89 -0.98
N LYS A 301 9.28 16.42 -0.86
CA LYS A 301 10.05 16.35 0.38
C LYS A 301 9.30 17.01 1.53
N ASP A 302 9.59 16.53 2.73
CA ASP A 302 9.01 16.97 3.98
C ASP A 302 9.06 18.50 4.14
N ASP A 303 7.88 19.10 4.23
CA ASP A 303 7.65 20.50 4.56
C ASP A 303 7.09 20.65 5.99
N GLY A 304 7.10 19.56 6.77
CA GLY A 304 6.53 19.49 8.11
C GLY A 304 5.01 19.42 8.14
N SER A 305 4.33 19.22 6.99
CA SER A 305 2.87 19.13 6.89
C SER A 305 2.41 17.71 6.52
N TYR A 306 1.10 17.47 6.66
CA TYR A 306 0.46 16.25 6.13
C TYR A 306 0.26 16.29 4.60
N GLY A 307 0.56 17.39 3.93
CA GLY A 307 0.50 17.53 2.47
C GLY A 307 1.57 16.74 1.72
N SER A 308 2.45 16.03 2.43
CA SER A 308 3.49 15.17 1.91
C SER A 308 3.51 13.84 2.66
N ILE A 309 3.69 12.75 1.93
CA ILE A 309 3.85 11.43 2.57
C ILE A 309 5.10 11.38 3.47
N TYR A 310 6.15 12.12 3.15
CA TYR A 310 7.35 12.21 4.00
C TYR A 310 7.02 12.95 5.30
N GLY A 311 6.34 14.09 5.23
CA GLY A 311 5.94 14.86 6.41
C GLY A 311 4.95 14.09 7.28
N SER A 312 3.93 13.46 6.67
CA SER A 312 2.98 12.60 7.36
C SER A 312 3.70 11.45 8.08
N SER A 313 4.53 10.68 7.35
CA SER A 313 5.25 9.53 7.91
C SER A 313 6.20 9.94 9.04
N LYS A 314 6.89 11.07 8.93
CA LYS A 314 7.77 11.56 9.98
C LYS A 314 7.03 11.92 11.27
N ARG A 315 5.86 12.59 11.15
CA ARG A 315 5.02 12.90 12.31
C ARG A 315 4.51 11.65 13.01
N VAL A 316 4.13 10.65 12.21
CA VAL A 316 3.71 9.36 12.74
C VAL A 316 4.87 8.59 13.37
N ASP A 317 6.08 8.67 12.80
CA ASP A 317 7.31 8.12 13.40
C ASP A 317 7.59 8.75 14.78
N GLU A 318 7.54 10.08 14.88
CA GLU A 318 7.69 10.81 16.15
C GLU A 318 6.65 10.35 17.19
N PHE A 319 5.40 10.15 16.74
CA PHE A 319 4.33 9.63 17.59
C PHE A 319 4.62 8.19 18.04
N PHE A 320 5.03 7.30 17.15
CA PHE A 320 5.27 5.89 17.46
C PHE A 320 6.47 5.70 18.41
N VAL A 321 7.56 6.46 18.22
CA VAL A 321 8.71 6.44 19.15
C VAL A 321 8.31 6.97 20.51
N LYS A 322 7.58 8.09 20.57
CA LYS A 322 7.08 8.67 21.84
C LYS A 322 6.19 7.68 22.60
N ASN A 323 5.35 6.94 21.90
CA ASN A 323 4.41 5.97 22.49
C ASN A 323 4.99 4.55 22.59
N LYS A 324 6.31 4.38 22.35
CA LYS A 324 7.02 3.10 22.49
C LYS A 324 6.44 1.96 21.63
N VAL A 325 5.88 2.30 20.47
CA VAL A 325 5.52 1.30 19.46
C VAL A 325 6.78 0.65 18.92
N TYR A 326 7.84 1.46 18.78
CA TYR A 326 9.22 1.00 18.56
C TYR A 326 10.21 2.03 19.16
N ASP A 327 11.48 1.60 19.36
CA ASP A 327 12.45 2.37 20.17
C ASP A 327 13.22 3.44 19.40
N LYS A 328 13.33 3.33 18.07
CA LYS A 328 14.22 4.16 17.26
C LYS A 328 13.51 4.70 16.03
N HIS A 329 13.74 5.98 15.72
CA HIS A 329 13.23 6.62 14.52
C HIS A 329 13.59 5.85 13.24
N VAL A 330 12.60 5.75 12.34
CA VAL A 330 12.76 5.18 11.01
C VAL A 330 13.13 6.30 10.04
N ASP A 331 14.21 6.12 9.27
CA ASP A 331 14.55 7.08 8.21
C ASP A 331 13.60 6.92 7.01
N VAL A 332 12.54 7.75 7.00
CA VAL A 332 11.49 7.72 5.98
C VAL A 332 12.02 7.84 4.54
N ASN A 333 13.18 8.51 4.35
CA ASN A 333 13.78 8.68 3.02
C ASN A 333 14.31 7.36 2.43
N ARG A 334 14.54 6.35 3.28
CA ARG A 334 15.01 5.04 2.84
C ARG A 334 13.88 4.11 2.39
N TYR A 335 12.64 4.41 2.77
CA TYR A 335 11.49 3.52 2.61
C TYR A 335 10.37 4.10 1.75
N ILE A 336 10.55 5.31 1.22
CA ILE A 336 9.63 5.93 0.28
C ILE A 336 10.36 6.15 -1.05
N ASN A 337 9.79 5.65 -2.14
CA ASN A 337 10.41 5.70 -3.47
C ASN A 337 9.43 6.22 -4.52
N SER A 338 9.55 7.51 -4.87
CA SER A 338 8.74 8.18 -5.89
C SER A 338 9.07 7.77 -7.33
N SER A 339 10.25 7.12 -7.55
CA SER A 339 10.78 6.90 -8.90
C SER A 339 9.86 6.09 -9.82
N PHE A 340 9.02 5.21 -9.26
CA PHE A 340 8.05 4.44 -10.05
C PHE A 340 7.00 5.35 -10.68
N THR A 341 6.42 6.25 -9.88
CA THR A 341 5.45 7.28 -10.35
C THR A 341 6.11 8.26 -11.33
N GLU A 342 7.29 8.78 -11.00
CA GLU A 342 8.01 9.74 -11.84
C GLU A 342 8.40 9.14 -13.19
N ASN A 343 8.91 7.91 -13.21
CA ASN A 343 9.29 7.22 -14.45
C ASN A 343 8.09 6.92 -15.35
N PHE A 344 6.96 6.52 -14.76
CA PHE A 344 5.72 6.35 -15.50
C PHE A 344 5.28 7.65 -16.18
N LEU A 345 5.34 8.78 -15.49
CA LEU A 345 4.95 10.07 -16.03
C LEU A 345 5.90 10.58 -17.12
N LYS A 346 7.19 10.26 -17.03
CA LYS A 346 8.18 10.60 -18.07
C LYS A 346 8.02 9.74 -19.33
N ALA A 347 7.45 8.55 -19.22
CA ALA A 347 7.24 7.62 -20.35
C ALA A 347 5.95 7.88 -21.13
N LYS A 348 5.03 8.70 -20.59
CA LYS A 348 3.81 9.21 -21.26
C LYS A 348 4.07 10.51 -22.00
#